data_09601302322a3c30cbedc9cee3086fdb
#
_entry.id   09601302322a3c30cbedc9cee3086fdb
#
_cell.length_a   1.000
_cell.length_b   1.000
_cell.length_c   1.000
_cell.angle_alpha   90.00
_cell.angle_beta   90.00
_cell.angle_gamma   90.00
#
_symmetry.space_group_name_H-M   'P 1'
#
loop_
_entity.id
_entity.type
_entity.pdbx_description
1 polymer ?
#
loop_
_entity_poly.entity_id
_entity_poly.type
_entity_poly.pdbx_seq_one_letter_code
_entity_poly.pdbx_strand_id
1 'polypeptide(L)'
;MGVSILQRPTLVLNRHWQPVHVATVARSLVLLWNHAAHVVDPDNFQLYSWADWAKLTPQDGELFIRTVRFRLRVPEVLTLTRHDRPRYNAVTFSRRNLFKRDHSTCQYCGSRPGTAELTIDHVVPRAQGGQTTWENCALACVTCNARKANRTPEQASMKLRRTPLRPAWKPLYDASSIRIASWSRFLSDAYWNVPLEDSD
;
A
#
# COMPACT_ATOMS: atom_id res chain seq x y z
N MET A 1 21.95 -1.78 14.90
CA MET A 1 20.91 -2.03 15.96
C MET A 1 19.81 -2.84 15.33
N GLY A 2 19.55 -4.08 15.79
CA GLY A 2 18.49 -4.93 15.23
C GLY A 2 17.11 -4.38 15.59
N VAL A 3 16.21 -4.34 14.61
CA VAL A 3 14.80 -3.97 14.85
C VAL A 3 14.19 -4.98 15.83
N SER A 4 13.56 -4.48 16.90
CA SER A 4 12.87 -5.35 17.88
C SER A 4 11.84 -6.22 17.14
N ILE A 5 11.74 -7.49 17.54
CA ILE A 5 10.80 -8.46 16.95
C ILE A 5 9.35 -7.94 16.99
N LEU A 6 8.99 -7.18 18.03
CA LEU A 6 7.67 -6.57 18.20
C LEU A 6 7.39 -5.44 17.21
N GLN A 7 8.42 -4.85 16.63
CA GLN A 7 8.31 -3.81 15.59
C GLN A 7 8.32 -4.37 14.17
N ARG A 8 8.53 -5.67 14.01
CA ARG A 8 8.45 -6.31 12.69
C ARG A 8 7.05 -6.17 12.11
N PRO A 9 6.93 -6.09 10.79
CA PRO A 9 5.65 -5.94 10.13
C PRO A 9 4.89 -7.27 10.05
N THR A 10 3.57 -7.20 10.15
CA THR A 10 2.58 -8.27 9.94
C THR A 10 1.56 -7.79 8.91
N LEU A 11 1.29 -8.56 7.87
CA LEU A 11 0.27 -8.26 6.87
C LEU A 11 -1.12 -8.44 7.47
N VAL A 12 -2.00 -7.47 7.28
CA VAL A 12 -3.39 -7.52 7.74
C VAL A 12 -4.32 -7.57 6.54
N LEU A 13 -5.12 -8.62 6.49
CA LEU A 13 -6.15 -8.86 5.48
C LEU A 13 -7.52 -8.50 6.05
N ASN A 14 -8.48 -8.15 5.19
CA ASN A 14 -9.90 -8.14 5.56
C ASN A 14 -10.43 -9.58 5.58
N ARG A 15 -11.72 -9.77 5.92
CA ARG A 15 -12.33 -11.12 5.95
C ARG A 15 -12.43 -11.78 4.57
N HIS A 16 -12.29 -11.03 3.48
CA HIS A 16 -12.21 -11.52 2.11
C HIS A 16 -10.76 -11.75 1.64
N TRP A 17 -9.83 -11.82 2.59
CA TRP A 17 -8.41 -12.07 2.36
C TRP A 17 -7.69 -11.00 1.53
N GLN A 18 -8.30 -9.82 1.41
CA GLN A 18 -7.68 -8.70 0.71
C GLN A 18 -6.77 -7.92 1.66
N PRO A 19 -5.53 -7.59 1.28
CA PRO A 19 -4.64 -6.79 2.10
C PRO A 19 -5.20 -5.40 2.36
N VAL A 20 -5.29 -5.02 3.62
CA VAL A 20 -5.82 -3.71 4.01
C VAL A 20 -4.82 -2.85 4.78
N HIS A 21 -3.86 -3.48 5.44
CA HIS A 21 -2.88 -2.77 6.25
C HIS A 21 -1.65 -3.63 6.54
N VAL A 22 -0.57 -3.00 7.03
CA VAL A 22 0.48 -3.72 7.78
C VAL A 22 0.55 -3.11 9.17
N ALA A 23 0.43 -3.96 10.12
CA ALA A 23 0.59 -3.64 11.52
C ALA A 23 2.00 -4.03 11.99
N THR A 24 2.39 -3.58 13.17
CA THR A 24 3.52 -4.19 13.88
C THR A 24 3.08 -5.50 14.53
N VAL A 25 4.01 -6.41 14.78
CA VAL A 25 3.75 -7.63 15.55
C VAL A 25 3.07 -7.30 16.89
N ALA A 26 3.53 -6.27 17.60
CA ALA A 26 2.88 -5.83 18.85
C ALA A 26 1.40 -5.52 18.65
N ARG A 27 1.06 -4.75 17.63
CA ARG A 27 -0.34 -4.42 17.31
C ARG A 27 -1.14 -5.65 16.88
N SER A 28 -0.52 -6.55 16.16
CA SER A 28 -1.12 -7.82 15.71
C SER A 28 -1.52 -8.71 16.87
N LEU A 29 -0.67 -8.82 17.90
CA LEU A 29 -0.96 -9.57 19.10
C LEU A 29 -2.15 -8.98 19.88
N VAL A 30 -2.27 -7.65 19.92
CA VAL A 30 -3.44 -6.99 20.53
C VAL A 30 -4.73 -7.31 19.76
N LEU A 31 -4.68 -7.31 18.42
CA LEU A 31 -5.85 -7.68 17.60
C LEU A 31 -6.28 -9.14 17.83
N LEU A 32 -5.32 -10.05 17.91
CA LEU A 32 -5.55 -11.46 18.19
C LEU A 32 -6.15 -11.67 19.59
N TRP A 33 -5.55 -11.04 20.60
CA TRP A 33 -6.02 -11.14 22.00
C TRP A 33 -7.47 -10.66 22.14
N ASN A 34 -7.83 -9.57 21.44
CA ASN A 34 -9.18 -9.01 21.46
C ASN A 34 -10.16 -9.73 20.52
N HIS A 35 -9.80 -10.88 19.96
CA HIS A 35 -10.60 -11.64 18.99
C HIS A 35 -11.03 -10.82 17.75
N ALA A 36 -10.31 -9.75 17.45
CA ALA A 36 -10.56 -8.89 16.28
C ALA A 36 -9.89 -9.40 15.00
N ALA A 37 -9.02 -10.40 15.11
CA ALA A 37 -8.33 -11.04 14.00
C ALA A 37 -8.02 -12.51 14.31
N HIS A 38 -7.74 -13.27 13.24
CA HIS A 38 -7.12 -14.61 13.29
C HIS A 38 -5.77 -14.57 12.59
N VAL A 39 -4.84 -15.44 13.01
CA VAL A 39 -3.62 -15.67 12.22
C VAL A 39 -3.99 -16.51 11.00
N VAL A 40 -3.45 -16.14 9.84
CA VAL A 40 -3.47 -16.97 8.64
C VAL A 40 -2.11 -17.64 8.54
N ASP A 41 -2.07 -18.96 8.56
CA ASP A 41 -0.85 -19.71 8.26
C ASP A 41 -0.61 -19.61 6.74
N PRO A 42 0.51 -19.07 6.28
CA PRO A 42 0.74 -18.87 4.86
C PRO A 42 0.98 -20.16 4.08
N ASP A 43 1.26 -21.28 4.75
CA ASP A 43 1.60 -22.54 4.09
C ASP A 43 0.36 -23.37 3.77
N ASN A 44 -0.61 -23.41 4.69
CA ASN A 44 -1.81 -24.22 4.56
C ASN A 44 -3.11 -23.40 4.54
N PHE A 45 -3.02 -22.06 4.68
CA PHE A 45 -4.15 -21.13 4.74
C PHE A 45 -5.14 -21.36 5.88
N GLN A 46 -4.73 -22.08 6.92
CA GLN A 46 -5.55 -22.28 8.11
C GLN A 46 -5.63 -21.01 8.95
N LEU A 47 -6.79 -20.84 9.59
CA LEU A 47 -7.06 -19.74 10.51
C LEU A 47 -6.88 -20.21 11.94
N TYR A 48 -6.08 -19.46 12.70
CA TYR A 48 -5.84 -19.73 14.10
C TYR A 48 -6.33 -18.58 14.98
N SER A 49 -7.11 -18.94 16.02
CA SER A 49 -7.40 -18.02 17.11
C SER A 49 -6.14 -17.75 17.94
N TRP A 50 -6.20 -16.76 18.84
CA TRP A 50 -5.12 -16.55 19.82
C TRP A 50 -4.81 -17.82 20.60
N ALA A 51 -5.84 -18.51 21.10
CA ALA A 51 -5.69 -19.69 21.94
C ALA A 51 -5.03 -20.87 21.21
N ASP A 52 -5.34 -21.04 19.93
CA ASP A 52 -4.76 -22.10 19.12
C ASP A 52 -3.35 -21.73 18.65
N TRP A 53 -3.12 -20.48 18.24
CA TRP A 53 -1.80 -20.00 17.85
C TRP A 53 -0.79 -20.08 18.98
N ALA A 54 -1.20 -19.77 20.20
CA ALA A 54 -0.33 -19.82 21.38
C ALA A 54 0.11 -21.25 21.78
N LYS A 55 -0.59 -22.29 21.30
CA LYS A 55 -0.23 -23.70 21.52
C LYS A 55 0.79 -24.22 20.51
N LEU A 56 0.95 -23.52 19.37
CA LEU A 56 1.88 -23.96 18.32
C LEU A 56 3.33 -23.72 18.76
N THR A 57 4.14 -24.74 18.59
CA THR A 57 5.59 -24.63 18.81
C THR A 57 6.23 -24.07 17.55
N PRO A 58 7.08 -23.02 17.63
CA PRO A 58 7.84 -22.55 16.51
C PRO A 58 8.74 -23.65 15.94
N GLN A 59 8.78 -23.75 14.60
CA GLN A 59 9.67 -24.68 13.92
C GLN A 59 11.09 -24.10 13.81
N ASP A 60 12.05 -24.96 13.41
CA ASP A 60 13.43 -24.51 13.20
C ASP A 60 13.51 -23.44 12.10
N GLY A 61 14.18 -22.36 12.42
CA GLY A 61 14.30 -21.20 11.53
C GLY A 61 13.17 -20.17 11.64
N GLU A 62 12.06 -20.47 12.31
CA GLU A 62 10.97 -19.52 12.52
C GLU A 62 11.30 -18.49 13.60
N LEU A 63 10.80 -17.27 13.39
CA LEU A 63 10.90 -16.22 14.38
C LEU A 63 9.87 -16.44 15.51
N PHE A 64 10.32 -16.26 16.73
CA PHE A 64 9.46 -16.39 17.90
C PHE A 64 9.71 -15.30 18.94
N ILE A 65 8.68 -15.01 19.71
CA ILE A 65 8.75 -14.16 20.90
C ILE A 65 8.93 -15.08 22.11
N ARG A 66 9.98 -14.84 22.89
CA ARG A 66 10.16 -15.56 24.15
C ARG A 66 9.23 -14.97 25.21
N THR A 67 8.32 -15.76 25.71
CA THR A 67 7.48 -15.44 26.88
C THR A 67 8.04 -16.14 28.13
N VAL A 68 7.43 -15.88 29.28
CA VAL A 68 7.83 -16.54 30.52
C VAL A 68 7.53 -18.06 30.50
N ARG A 69 6.49 -18.47 29.76
CA ARG A 69 5.98 -19.87 29.83
C ARG A 69 6.18 -20.65 28.52
N PHE A 70 6.24 -19.96 27.37
CA PHE A 70 6.31 -20.60 26.06
C PHE A 70 7.00 -19.72 25.02
N ARG A 71 7.25 -20.28 23.85
CA ARG A 71 7.73 -19.53 22.66
C ARG A 71 6.53 -19.29 21.74
N LEU A 72 6.23 -18.04 21.44
CA LEU A 72 5.14 -17.66 20.58
C LEU A 72 5.66 -17.42 19.17
N ARG A 73 5.16 -18.13 18.16
CA ARG A 73 5.46 -17.84 16.74
C ARG A 73 5.07 -16.41 16.42
N VAL A 74 5.90 -15.72 15.63
CA VAL A 74 5.58 -14.38 15.13
C VAL A 74 4.50 -14.49 14.05
N PRO A 75 3.32 -13.85 14.22
CA PRO A 75 2.30 -13.88 13.18
C PRO A 75 2.74 -13.01 12.00
N GLU A 76 2.84 -13.59 10.81
CA GLU A 76 3.23 -12.88 9.58
C GLU A 76 2.03 -12.34 8.82
N VAL A 77 0.88 -13.01 8.92
CA VAL A 77 -0.36 -12.64 8.22
C VAL A 77 -1.54 -12.78 9.17
N LEU A 78 -2.41 -11.77 9.20
CA LEU A 78 -3.68 -11.78 9.95
C LEU A 78 -4.86 -11.54 9.02
N THR A 79 -6.02 -12.09 9.36
CA THR A 79 -7.31 -11.69 8.78
C THR A 79 -8.21 -11.10 9.85
N LEU A 80 -8.88 -9.98 9.54
CA LEU A 80 -9.81 -9.31 10.46
C LEU A 80 -11.16 -10.05 10.49
N THR A 81 -11.76 -10.18 11.69
CA THR A 81 -13.02 -10.91 11.87
C THR A 81 -14.26 -10.10 11.47
N ARG A 82 -14.23 -8.76 11.58
CA ARG A 82 -15.39 -7.87 11.44
C ARG A 82 -15.28 -6.82 10.34
N HIS A 83 -14.21 -6.82 9.55
CA HIS A 83 -14.00 -5.77 8.55
C HIS A 83 -14.49 -6.23 7.17
N ASP A 84 -15.77 -5.88 6.88
CA ASP A 84 -16.49 -6.24 5.66
C ASP A 84 -16.29 -5.28 4.49
N ARG A 85 -15.79 -4.11 4.76
CA ARG A 85 -15.65 -3.16 3.68
C ARG A 85 -14.45 -3.55 2.84
N PRO A 86 -14.66 -3.99 1.57
CA PRO A 86 -13.59 -3.81 0.62
C PRO A 86 -13.29 -2.31 0.71
N ARG A 87 -12.16 -1.97 1.26
CA ARG A 87 -11.67 -0.63 0.99
C ARG A 87 -11.45 -0.65 -0.51
N TYR A 88 -12.38 -0.09 -1.25
CA TYR A 88 -12.02 0.57 -2.48
C TYR A 88 -11.01 1.62 -2.04
N ASN A 89 -9.78 1.19 -1.92
CA ASN A 89 -8.68 2.05 -1.53
C ASN A 89 -8.34 2.85 -2.78
N ALA A 90 -9.29 3.72 -3.15
CA ALA A 90 -8.97 4.80 -4.05
C ALA A 90 -7.81 5.55 -3.38
N VAL A 91 -6.65 5.49 -3.99
CA VAL A 91 -5.50 6.25 -3.50
C VAL A 91 -5.96 7.69 -3.30
N THR A 92 -5.93 8.17 -2.05
CA THR A 92 -6.36 9.53 -1.74
C THR A 92 -5.49 10.51 -2.53
N PHE A 93 -6.12 11.46 -3.22
CA PHE A 93 -5.39 12.52 -3.90
C PHE A 93 -4.68 13.37 -2.84
N SER A 94 -3.36 13.39 -2.90
CA SER A 94 -2.52 14.19 -2.03
C SER A 94 -1.21 14.52 -2.73
N ARG A 95 -0.56 15.62 -2.31
CA ARG A 95 0.77 16.00 -2.81
C ARG A 95 1.74 14.83 -2.71
N ARG A 96 1.83 14.17 -1.55
CA ARG A 96 2.71 13.02 -1.31
C ARG A 96 2.46 11.89 -2.30
N ASN A 97 1.20 11.55 -2.54
CA ASN A 97 0.84 10.45 -3.43
C ASN A 97 1.05 10.82 -4.92
N LEU A 98 0.89 12.09 -5.27
CA LEU A 98 1.21 12.59 -6.61
C LEU A 98 2.73 12.51 -6.88
N PHE A 99 3.57 12.87 -5.90
CA PHE A 99 5.03 12.71 -6.00
C PHE A 99 5.42 11.23 -6.18
N LYS A 100 4.76 10.31 -5.48
CA LYS A 100 4.98 8.88 -5.65
C LYS A 100 4.57 8.39 -7.05
N ARG A 101 3.38 8.78 -7.54
CA ARG A 101 2.89 8.38 -8.86
C ARG A 101 3.84 8.83 -9.96
N ASP A 102 4.31 10.06 -9.90
CA ASP A 102 5.14 10.67 -10.90
C ASP A 102 6.66 10.45 -10.67
N HIS A 103 7.01 9.65 -9.64
CA HIS A 103 8.39 9.30 -9.28
C HIS A 103 9.30 10.54 -9.09
N SER A 104 8.76 11.61 -8.46
CA SER A 104 9.45 12.88 -8.26
C SER A 104 10.07 13.42 -9.58
N THR A 105 9.38 13.28 -10.70
CA THR A 105 9.86 13.61 -12.04
C THR A 105 8.91 14.60 -12.70
N CYS A 106 9.45 15.64 -13.33
CA CYS A 106 8.66 16.55 -14.16
C CYS A 106 8.03 15.79 -15.33
N GLN A 107 6.72 15.84 -15.48
CA GLN A 107 5.99 15.11 -16.51
C GLN A 107 6.06 15.77 -17.89
N TYR A 108 6.71 16.93 -18.01
CA TYR A 108 6.97 17.60 -19.28
C TYR A 108 8.38 17.34 -19.79
N CYS A 109 9.41 17.76 -19.07
CA CYS A 109 10.80 17.64 -19.51
C CYS A 109 11.51 16.37 -19.04
N GLY A 110 10.97 15.67 -18.04
CA GLY A 110 11.57 14.45 -17.48
C GLY A 110 12.70 14.72 -16.48
N SER A 111 12.99 15.96 -16.11
CA SER A 111 13.97 16.28 -15.08
C SER A 111 13.51 15.80 -13.70
N ARG A 112 14.48 15.54 -12.82
CA ARG A 112 14.27 15.17 -11.42
C ARG A 112 14.96 16.17 -10.50
N PRO A 113 14.49 17.42 -10.44
CA PRO A 113 15.03 18.39 -9.52
C PRO A 113 14.65 18.02 -8.07
N GLY A 114 15.18 18.75 -7.11
CA GLY A 114 14.76 18.62 -5.71
C GLY A 114 13.25 18.81 -5.53
N THR A 115 12.71 18.28 -4.43
CA THR A 115 11.25 18.34 -4.14
C THR A 115 10.73 19.77 -4.01
N ALA A 116 11.58 20.72 -3.65
CA ALA A 116 11.27 22.15 -3.58
C ALA A 116 11.05 22.77 -4.97
N GLU A 117 11.66 22.22 -6.02
CA GLU A 117 11.57 22.71 -7.41
C GLU A 117 10.47 22.00 -8.22
N LEU A 118 9.73 21.08 -7.59
CA LEU A 118 8.58 20.41 -8.21
C LEU A 118 7.27 20.99 -7.67
N THR A 119 6.41 21.33 -8.59
CA THR A 119 5.07 21.88 -8.33
C THR A 119 4.00 20.94 -8.89
N ILE A 120 2.77 21.09 -8.41
CA ILE A 120 1.60 20.44 -9.00
C ILE A 120 1.04 21.36 -10.08
N ASP A 121 1.02 20.87 -11.30
CA ASP A 121 0.39 21.53 -12.43
C ASP A 121 -0.96 20.91 -12.76
N HIS A 122 -1.94 21.75 -13.09
CA HIS A 122 -3.23 21.31 -13.63
C HIS A 122 -3.13 21.26 -15.16
N VAL A 123 -3.26 20.05 -15.74
CA VAL A 123 -3.18 19.83 -17.18
C VAL A 123 -4.14 20.76 -17.92
N VAL A 124 -5.43 20.71 -17.58
CA VAL A 124 -6.40 21.75 -17.90
C VAL A 124 -6.35 22.78 -16.78
N PRO A 125 -5.98 24.03 -17.02
CA PRO A 125 -5.87 25.04 -15.98
C PRO A 125 -7.18 25.27 -15.23
N ARG A 126 -7.07 25.62 -13.94
CA ARG A 126 -8.25 25.97 -13.13
C ARG A 126 -9.05 27.13 -13.72
N ALA A 127 -8.35 28.11 -14.32
CA ALA A 127 -8.96 29.22 -15.04
C ALA A 127 -9.78 28.79 -16.28
N GLN A 128 -9.55 27.57 -16.79
CA GLN A 128 -10.29 26.96 -17.89
C GLN A 128 -11.23 25.83 -17.41
N GLY A 129 -11.59 25.82 -16.10
CA GLY A 129 -12.51 24.84 -15.52
C GLY A 129 -11.86 23.52 -15.07
N GLY A 130 -10.53 23.42 -15.12
CA GLY A 130 -9.81 22.22 -14.69
C GLY A 130 -9.96 21.98 -13.18
N GLN A 131 -10.26 20.74 -12.80
CA GLN A 131 -10.43 20.32 -11.40
C GLN A 131 -9.15 19.68 -10.85
N THR A 132 -9.02 19.70 -9.54
CA THR A 132 -7.91 19.05 -8.82
C THR A 132 -8.22 17.56 -8.66
N THR A 133 -7.89 16.77 -9.68
CA THR A 133 -8.11 15.32 -9.74
C THR A 133 -6.84 14.59 -10.15
N TRP A 134 -6.84 13.27 -10.02
CA TRP A 134 -5.74 12.41 -10.46
C TRP A 134 -5.48 12.54 -11.96
N GLU A 135 -6.53 12.70 -12.73
CA GLU A 135 -6.54 12.73 -14.18
C GLU A 135 -6.13 14.11 -14.72
N ASN A 136 -6.23 15.14 -13.89
CA ASN A 136 -5.93 16.53 -14.29
C ASN A 136 -4.71 17.13 -13.59
N CYS A 137 -4.02 16.41 -12.71
CA CYS A 137 -2.83 16.93 -12.04
C CYS A 137 -1.59 16.12 -12.37
N ALA A 138 -0.47 16.79 -12.60
CA ALA A 138 0.84 16.19 -12.86
C ALA A 138 1.95 16.97 -12.17
N LEU A 139 3.09 16.32 -11.88
CA LEU A 139 4.26 17.04 -11.40
C LEU A 139 4.94 17.78 -12.56
N ALA A 140 5.26 19.03 -12.33
CA ALA A 140 6.04 19.85 -13.23
C ALA A 140 7.17 20.56 -12.46
N CYS A 141 8.34 20.71 -13.06
CA CYS A 141 9.34 21.62 -12.52
C CYS A 141 8.85 23.07 -12.65
N VAL A 142 9.35 23.96 -11.80
CA VAL A 142 8.97 25.38 -11.79
C VAL A 142 9.08 26.00 -13.19
N THR A 143 10.14 25.69 -13.92
CA THR A 143 10.37 26.22 -15.29
C THR A 143 9.30 25.77 -16.28
N CYS A 144 8.97 24.46 -16.30
CA CYS A 144 7.94 23.93 -17.20
C CYS A 144 6.56 24.43 -16.81
N ASN A 145 6.26 24.52 -15.51
CA ASN A 145 4.99 25.03 -15.02
C ASN A 145 4.80 26.52 -15.40
N ALA A 146 5.83 27.34 -15.19
CA ALA A 146 5.82 28.76 -15.60
C ALA A 146 5.67 28.93 -17.12
N ARG A 147 6.37 28.11 -17.92
CA ARG A 147 6.24 28.10 -19.38
C ARG A 147 4.83 27.75 -19.86
N LYS A 148 4.20 26.75 -19.21
CA LYS A 148 2.83 26.33 -19.53
C LYS A 148 1.82 27.41 -19.16
N ALA A 149 1.99 28.01 -17.99
CA ALA A 149 1.09 29.02 -17.42
C ALA A 149 -0.40 28.55 -17.45
N ASN A 150 -1.32 29.45 -17.73
CA ASN A 150 -2.78 29.18 -17.80
C ASN A 150 -3.22 28.60 -19.15
N ARG A 151 -2.38 27.77 -19.78
CA ARG A 151 -2.66 27.10 -21.07
C ARG A 151 -2.71 25.59 -20.88
N THR A 152 -3.44 24.90 -21.76
CA THR A 152 -3.32 23.44 -21.84
C THR A 152 -1.95 23.06 -22.44
N PRO A 153 -1.48 21.81 -22.28
CA PRO A 153 -0.23 21.37 -22.90
C PRO A 153 -0.22 21.64 -24.41
N GLU A 154 -1.33 21.38 -25.09
CA GLU A 154 -1.46 21.64 -26.57
C GLU A 154 -1.32 23.12 -26.90
N GLN A 155 -2.02 23.98 -26.14
CA GLN A 155 -1.92 25.44 -26.31
C GLN A 155 -0.51 25.98 -26.01
N ALA A 156 0.22 25.30 -25.13
CA ALA A 156 1.60 25.69 -24.80
C ALA A 156 2.65 25.01 -25.69
N SER A 157 2.25 24.22 -26.68
CA SER A 157 3.12 23.38 -27.50
C SER A 157 4.03 22.48 -26.62
N MET A 158 3.43 21.91 -25.58
CA MET A 158 4.08 21.01 -24.65
C MET A 158 3.39 19.64 -24.66
N LYS A 159 4.14 18.59 -24.36
CA LYS A 159 3.61 17.22 -24.33
C LYS A 159 3.87 16.60 -22.96
N LEU A 160 2.85 15.97 -22.40
CA LEU A 160 3.01 15.13 -21.23
C LEU A 160 3.72 13.82 -21.60
N ARG A 161 4.63 13.39 -20.78
CA ARG A 161 5.34 12.10 -20.91
C ARG A 161 4.41 10.91 -20.66
N ARG A 162 3.43 11.10 -19.80
CA ARG A 162 2.40 10.11 -19.48
C ARG A 162 1.08 10.81 -19.23
N THR A 163 -0.01 10.20 -19.68
CA THR A 163 -1.36 10.65 -19.33
C THR A 163 -1.56 10.48 -17.83
N PRO A 164 -1.96 11.52 -17.09
CA PRO A 164 -2.25 11.40 -15.68
C PRO A 164 -3.45 10.48 -15.46
N LEU A 165 -3.25 9.43 -14.67
CA LEU A 165 -4.30 8.51 -14.29
C LEU A 165 -4.27 8.34 -12.75
N ARG A 166 -5.40 7.94 -12.20
CA ARG A 166 -5.44 7.51 -10.81
C ARG A 166 -4.54 6.27 -10.66
N PRO A 167 -3.57 6.27 -9.75
CA PRO A 167 -2.76 5.08 -9.53
C PRO A 167 -3.67 3.96 -9.02
N ALA A 168 -3.48 2.76 -9.56
CA ALA A 168 -4.05 1.56 -8.97
C ALA A 168 -3.57 1.48 -7.52
N TRP A 169 -4.48 1.14 -6.61
CA TRP A 169 -4.10 0.91 -5.24
C TRP A 169 -3.13 -0.28 -5.23
N LYS A 170 -1.88 0.02 -4.95
CA LYS A 170 -0.92 -0.99 -4.52
C LYS A 170 -0.81 -0.84 -3.01
N PRO A 171 -0.88 -1.94 -2.24
CA PRO A 171 -0.59 -1.86 -0.81
C PRO A 171 0.67 -1.00 -0.64
N LEU A 172 0.70 -0.11 0.35
CA LEU A 172 1.78 0.85 0.62
C LEU A 172 3.13 0.21 0.98
N TYR A 173 3.32 -1.03 0.57
CA TYR A 173 4.55 -1.77 0.70
C TYR A 173 5.26 -1.72 -0.63
N ASP A 174 6.29 -0.95 -0.63
CA ASP A 174 7.40 -1.25 -1.50
C ASP A 174 7.84 -2.69 -1.14
N ALA A 175 7.33 -3.65 -1.88
CA ALA A 175 7.69 -5.06 -1.73
C ALA A 175 9.20 -5.28 -1.89
N SER A 176 9.94 -4.25 -2.33
CA SER A 176 11.39 -4.25 -2.42
C SER A 176 12.08 -4.08 -1.07
N SER A 177 11.43 -3.48 -0.07
CA SER A 177 12.04 -3.18 1.24
C SER A 177 11.73 -4.21 2.32
N ILE A 178 10.66 -5.01 2.18
CA ILE A 178 10.27 -6.03 3.17
C ILE A 178 10.01 -7.35 2.46
N ARG A 179 11.08 -8.14 2.30
CA ARG A 179 10.99 -9.50 1.74
C ARG A 179 10.55 -10.49 2.81
N ILE A 180 9.27 -10.49 3.14
CA ILE A 180 8.65 -11.60 3.86
C ILE A 180 8.07 -12.53 2.79
N ALA A 181 8.68 -13.67 2.60
CA ALA A 181 8.36 -14.59 1.50
C ALA A 181 6.89 -15.05 1.52
N SER A 182 6.33 -15.25 2.71
CA SER A 182 4.93 -15.64 2.92
C SER A 182 3.91 -14.65 2.34
N TRP A 183 4.25 -13.35 2.29
CA TRP A 183 3.34 -12.32 1.80
C TRP A 183 3.12 -12.38 0.29
N SER A 184 4.05 -12.96 -0.47
CA SER A 184 3.92 -13.09 -1.93
C SER A 184 2.65 -13.85 -2.32
N ARG A 185 2.18 -14.78 -1.48
CA ARG A 185 0.95 -15.55 -1.69
C ARG A 185 -0.31 -14.71 -1.61
N PHE A 186 -0.25 -13.56 -0.95
CA PHE A 186 -1.38 -12.65 -0.73
C PHE A 186 -1.26 -11.33 -1.52
N LEU A 187 -0.10 -11.07 -2.11
CA LEU A 187 0.21 -9.80 -2.78
C LEU A 187 0.46 -9.94 -4.28
N SER A 188 0.30 -11.14 -4.87
CA SER A 188 0.51 -11.36 -6.30
C SER A 188 -0.64 -10.73 -7.12
N ASP A 189 -0.30 -10.15 -8.28
CA ASP A 189 -1.29 -9.59 -9.21
C ASP A 189 -2.30 -10.66 -9.69
N ALA A 190 -1.89 -11.93 -9.72
CA ALA A 190 -2.76 -13.06 -10.08
C ALA A 190 -3.89 -13.28 -9.07
N TYR A 191 -3.66 -13.01 -7.78
CA TYR A 191 -4.69 -13.15 -6.74
C TYR A 191 -5.82 -12.11 -6.88
N TRP A 192 -5.50 -10.93 -7.43
CA TRP A 192 -6.45 -9.83 -7.58
C TRP A 192 -7.29 -9.89 -8.84
N ASN A 193 -6.89 -10.71 -9.81
CA ASN A 193 -7.55 -10.85 -11.11
C ASN A 193 -8.47 -12.06 -11.20
N VAL A 194 -8.72 -12.77 -10.10
CA VAL A 194 -9.73 -13.84 -10.06
C VAL A 194 -11.11 -13.17 -9.94
N PRO A 195 -12.00 -13.32 -10.94
CA PRO A 195 -13.39 -12.89 -10.80
C PRO A 195 -14.00 -13.58 -9.59
N LEU A 196 -14.67 -12.82 -8.72
CA LEU A 196 -15.52 -13.41 -7.71
C LEU A 196 -16.69 -14.06 -8.47
N GLU A 197 -16.84 -15.38 -8.37
CA GLU A 197 -18.08 -16.03 -8.78
C GLU A 197 -19.19 -15.47 -7.89
N ASP A 198 -20.19 -14.83 -8.53
CA ASP A 198 -21.40 -14.43 -7.84
C ASP A 198 -22.04 -15.70 -7.30
N SER A 199 -22.07 -15.86 -6.00
CA SER A 199 -22.82 -16.92 -5.34
C SER A 199 -24.30 -16.59 -5.44
N ASP A 200 -25.00 -17.34 -6.27
CA ASP A 200 -26.46 -17.41 -6.33
C ASP A 200 -27.10 -17.65 -4.95
#